data_ef22dc694c0d555ba49c7c19e34a2f9c
#
_entry.id   ef22dc694c0d555ba49c7c19e34a2f9c
#
_cell.length_a   1.000
_cell.length_b   1.000
_cell.length_c   1.000
_cell.angle_alpha   90.00
_cell.angle_beta   90.00
_cell.angle_gamma   90.00
#
_symmetry.space_group_name_H-M   'P 1'
#
loop_
_entity.id
_entity.type
_entity.pdbx_description
1 polymer ?
#
loop_
_entity_poly.entity_id
_entity_poly.type
_entity_poly.pdbx_seq_one_letter_code
_entity_poly.pdbx_strand_id
1 'polypeptide(L)'
;MLATLVGKNYGAKLRRLAVAAVAALTVPAMAIPAVAPQAHAAAKAVEVLNIPSPAMGRDIKVQFQGGGPHAVYLLDGLRAQDDASGWDINTAAFEWYYQSGVSMVMPVGGQSSFYSDWYQPATNNNGVITYKWETFLTQELPAWLAANRGVQPTGNAVVGLSMSGGSALTLAIWHPAQFIFAGSLSGFLNPSQGLWPTLIGFAMKDAGGFNPTQMWGIASDPAWKRNDPTVNVRQLVANNTAVWVYCGNGTPSDLDTPGDLGILYSAQFLENLTISSNRDFQKVYQQAGGRNAVFNFPTDGTHSWGYWGQQLQAMKPDLLRVLGVGAPVPPPAPAPAPVPAPAVAPVALPAPAPVAAAVPAAVPAAVPAAVPAAVPAALPAAAPAAVPAPVAPAPAATGGLVLAPTG
;
A
#
# COMPACT_ATOMS: atom_id res chain seq x y z
N MET A 1 -20.65 26.19 2.14
CA MET A 1 -21.02 26.40 3.54
C MET A 1 -21.59 25.11 4.08
N LEU A 2 -20.72 24.08 4.22
CA LEU A 2 -21.03 22.77 4.86
C LEU A 2 -19.72 21.96 4.94
N ALA A 3 -18.75 22.41 5.72
CA ALA A 3 -17.52 21.67 5.98
C ALA A 3 -16.89 22.15 7.29
N THR A 4 -17.65 22.12 8.37
CA THR A 4 -17.08 22.37 9.70
C THR A 4 -17.98 21.72 10.74
N LEU A 5 -17.86 20.41 10.92
CA LEU A 5 -18.39 19.68 12.09
C LEU A 5 -18.19 18.17 11.95
N VAL A 6 -16.95 17.68 11.91
CA VAL A 6 -16.62 16.32 12.37
C VAL A 6 -15.12 16.29 12.71
N GLY A 7 -14.82 16.65 13.92
CA GLY A 7 -13.49 16.54 14.46
C GLY A 7 -13.48 16.80 15.95
N LYS A 8 -13.99 15.88 16.74
CA LYS A 8 -13.64 15.67 18.16
C LYS A 8 -14.55 14.59 18.77
N ASN A 9 -13.92 13.64 19.47
CA ASN A 9 -14.52 12.68 20.40
C ASN A 9 -14.96 11.31 19.87
N TYR A 10 -14.00 10.46 19.49
CA TYR A 10 -14.13 9.01 19.67
C TYR A 10 -12.86 8.44 20.30
N GLY A 11 -12.68 8.70 21.57
CA GLY A 11 -11.52 8.20 22.29
C GLY A 11 -11.66 8.19 23.80
N ALA A 12 -12.85 7.93 24.37
CA ALA A 12 -12.95 7.81 25.83
C ALA A 12 -14.32 7.31 26.30
N LYS A 13 -14.80 6.14 25.89
CA LYS A 13 -15.93 5.49 26.57
C LYS A 13 -16.02 3.99 26.30
N LEU A 14 -15.04 3.22 26.74
CA LEU A 14 -15.18 1.77 26.91
C LEU A 14 -14.21 1.22 27.95
N ARG A 15 -14.22 1.82 29.13
CA ARG A 15 -13.69 1.21 30.35
C ARG A 15 -14.56 1.62 31.51
N ARG A 16 -15.59 0.83 31.80
CA ARG A 16 -16.26 0.66 33.13
C ARG A 16 -17.59 -0.05 32.90
N LEU A 17 -17.63 -1.33 33.23
CA LEU A 17 -18.79 -2.01 33.78
C LEU A 17 -18.57 -3.53 33.68
N ALA A 18 -18.03 -4.12 34.71
CA ALA A 18 -18.28 -5.50 35.11
C ALA A 18 -17.67 -5.71 36.50
N VAL A 19 -18.42 -5.31 37.53
CA VAL A 19 -18.27 -5.84 38.88
C VAL A 19 -19.69 -6.13 39.33
N ALA A 20 -19.95 -7.39 39.59
CA ALA A 20 -20.82 -7.98 40.60
C ALA A 20 -21.48 -9.26 40.09
N ALA A 21 -21.11 -10.41 40.58
CA ALA A 21 -21.88 -11.20 41.55
C ALA A 21 -21.19 -12.55 41.74
N VAL A 22 -20.59 -12.74 42.88
CA VAL A 22 -20.10 -14.05 43.38
C VAL A 22 -21.24 -14.70 44.09
N ALA A 23 -21.69 -15.86 43.61
CA ALA A 23 -22.48 -16.83 44.40
C ALA A 23 -21.62 -18.08 44.56
N ALA A 24 -21.29 -18.40 45.81
CA ALA A 24 -20.49 -19.55 46.20
C ALA A 24 -21.24 -20.86 45.99
N LEU A 25 -20.66 -21.77 45.21
CA LEU A 25 -20.97 -23.19 45.22
C LEU A 25 -19.68 -23.96 45.49
N THR A 26 -19.60 -24.57 46.67
CA THR A 26 -18.51 -25.46 47.06
C THR A 26 -18.63 -26.80 46.35
N VAL A 27 -17.61 -27.12 45.52
CA VAL A 27 -17.40 -28.44 44.94
C VAL A 27 -16.01 -28.93 45.36
N PRO A 28 -15.84 -30.21 45.75
CA PRO A 28 -14.58 -30.71 46.31
C PRO A 28 -13.43 -30.68 45.29
N ALA A 29 -12.27 -30.26 45.77
CA ALA A 29 -11.05 -30.11 45.00
C ALA A 29 -10.52 -31.46 44.50
N MET A 30 -10.63 -31.73 43.20
CA MET A 30 -9.71 -32.63 42.52
C MET A 30 -8.48 -31.83 42.12
N ALA A 31 -7.30 -32.28 42.55
CA ALA A 31 -6.03 -31.67 42.21
C ALA A 31 -5.77 -31.84 40.70
N ILE A 32 -6.00 -30.76 39.95
CA ILE A 32 -5.52 -30.62 38.56
C ILE A 32 -4.04 -30.25 38.65
N PRO A 33 -3.12 -30.97 37.96
CA PRO A 33 -1.73 -30.55 37.94
C PRO A 33 -1.65 -29.14 37.38
N ALA A 34 -1.05 -28.22 38.12
CA ALA A 34 -0.81 -26.85 37.69
C ALA A 34 0.09 -26.91 36.46
N VAL A 35 -0.48 -26.66 35.28
CA VAL A 35 0.29 -26.32 34.10
C VAL A 35 0.91 -24.95 34.41
N ALA A 36 2.23 -24.93 34.62
CA ALA A 36 2.97 -23.71 34.80
C ALA A 36 2.62 -22.75 33.64
N PRO A 37 2.31 -21.48 33.89
CA PRO A 37 2.10 -20.55 32.82
C PRO A 37 3.41 -20.52 32.01
N GLN A 38 3.33 -20.91 30.74
CA GLN A 38 4.41 -20.67 29.81
C GLN A 38 4.63 -19.15 29.82
N ALA A 39 5.81 -18.74 30.31
CA ALA A 39 6.25 -17.36 30.21
C ALA A 39 6.26 -17.01 28.71
N HIS A 40 5.24 -16.30 28.27
CA HIS A 40 5.27 -15.67 26.97
C HIS A 40 6.47 -14.73 27.04
N ALA A 41 7.52 -15.01 26.27
CA ALA A 41 8.64 -14.11 26.15
C ALA A 41 8.05 -12.73 25.85
N ALA A 42 8.37 -11.74 26.71
CA ALA A 42 7.82 -10.40 26.56
C ALA A 42 8.06 -9.94 25.13
N ALA A 43 6.99 -9.54 24.45
CA ALA A 43 7.08 -9.02 23.09
C ALA A 43 8.15 -7.94 23.09
N LYS A 44 9.14 -8.03 22.17
CA LYS A 44 10.15 -6.98 22.09
C LYS A 44 9.45 -5.67 21.82
N ALA A 45 9.60 -4.72 22.73
CA ALA A 45 8.89 -3.46 22.68
C ALA A 45 9.13 -2.75 21.35
N VAL A 46 8.08 -2.16 20.78
CA VAL A 46 8.22 -1.22 19.66
C VAL A 46 8.93 0.03 20.18
N GLU A 47 10.03 0.38 19.54
CA GLU A 47 10.81 1.58 19.84
C GLU A 47 10.36 2.72 18.94
N VAL A 48 10.27 3.93 19.47
CA VAL A 48 10.10 5.15 18.67
C VAL A 48 11.47 5.82 18.60
N LEU A 49 12.07 5.78 17.41
CA LEU A 49 13.40 6.34 17.14
C LEU A 49 13.24 7.72 16.50
N ASN A 50 14.06 8.69 16.90
CA ASN A 50 14.20 9.96 16.21
C ASN A 50 15.56 9.94 15.50
N ILE A 51 15.53 9.80 14.18
CA ILE A 51 16.72 9.58 13.36
C ILE A 51 17.06 10.87 12.63
N PRO A 52 18.26 11.45 12.86
CA PRO A 52 18.68 12.66 12.17
C PRO A 52 18.66 12.48 10.65
N SER A 53 18.06 13.45 9.95
CA SER A 53 18.09 13.54 8.49
C SER A 53 18.69 14.89 8.07
N PRO A 54 20.01 14.96 7.86
CA PRO A 54 20.65 16.12 7.28
C PRO A 54 20.02 16.59 5.96
N ALA A 55 19.63 15.65 5.10
CA ALA A 55 18.98 15.96 3.83
C ALA A 55 17.62 16.67 3.99
N MET A 56 16.88 16.38 5.07
CA MET A 56 15.59 17.04 5.37
C MET A 56 15.70 18.13 6.42
N GLY A 57 16.88 18.33 7.05
CA GLY A 57 17.14 19.34 8.05
C GLY A 57 16.37 19.14 9.36
N ARG A 58 15.95 17.91 9.66
CA ARG A 58 15.18 17.56 10.87
C ARG A 58 15.30 16.07 11.20
N ASP A 59 14.93 15.70 12.41
CA ASP A 59 14.80 14.30 12.78
C ASP A 59 13.54 13.70 12.17
N ILE A 60 13.64 12.45 11.75
CA ILE A 60 12.53 11.65 11.25
C ILE A 60 12.19 10.58 12.29
N LYS A 61 10.95 10.56 12.71
CA LYS A 61 10.44 9.52 13.58
C LYS A 61 10.33 8.19 12.82
N VAL A 62 10.78 7.11 13.46
CA VAL A 62 10.68 5.75 12.92
C VAL A 62 10.18 4.83 14.03
N GLN A 63 9.08 4.14 13.82
CA GLN A 63 8.67 3.05 14.70
C GLN A 63 9.43 1.79 14.28
N PHE A 64 10.09 1.17 15.26
CA PHE A 64 11.03 0.10 15.04
C PHE A 64 10.80 -1.08 15.99
N GLN A 65 10.79 -2.30 15.45
CA GLN A 65 10.85 -3.52 16.26
C GLN A 65 11.98 -4.39 15.75
N GLY A 66 12.99 -4.59 16.57
CA GLY A 66 14.13 -5.45 16.21
C GLY A 66 13.74 -6.93 16.25
N GLY A 67 14.17 -7.70 15.26
CA GLY A 67 13.89 -9.14 15.16
C GLY A 67 14.94 -9.93 14.38
N GLY A 68 15.81 -9.24 13.61
CA GLY A 68 16.85 -9.88 12.81
C GLY A 68 17.69 -8.87 12.03
N PRO A 69 18.70 -9.34 11.28
CA PRO A 69 19.61 -8.48 10.54
C PRO A 69 18.98 -7.88 9.26
N HIS A 70 17.91 -8.45 8.77
CA HIS A 70 17.17 -7.91 7.64
C HIS A 70 15.88 -7.25 8.12
N ALA A 71 15.42 -6.21 7.41
CA ALA A 71 14.25 -5.44 7.79
C ALA A 71 13.17 -5.44 6.71
N VAL A 72 11.93 -5.27 7.15
CA VAL A 72 10.77 -4.94 6.33
C VAL A 72 10.41 -3.48 6.57
N TYR A 73 10.58 -2.66 5.54
CA TYR A 73 10.20 -1.25 5.54
C TYR A 73 8.75 -1.14 5.11
N LEU A 74 7.88 -0.62 5.96
CA LEU A 74 6.46 -0.39 5.67
C LEU A 74 6.22 1.11 5.45
N LEU A 75 5.77 1.47 4.25
CA LEU A 75 5.54 2.85 3.83
C LEU A 75 4.05 3.17 3.80
N ASP A 76 3.68 4.33 4.30
CA ASP A 76 2.30 4.78 4.41
C ASP A 76 1.71 5.33 3.10
N GLY A 77 0.39 5.50 3.08
CA GLY A 77 -0.34 6.10 1.96
C GLY A 77 -0.26 7.63 1.91
N LEU A 78 -1.09 8.21 1.05
CA LEU A 78 -1.10 9.66 0.77
C LEU A 78 -1.32 10.54 2.01
N ARG A 79 -2.09 10.05 2.99
CA ARG A 79 -2.46 10.76 4.22
C ARG A 79 -1.64 10.31 5.43
N ALA A 80 -0.36 9.95 5.21
CA ALA A 80 0.57 9.61 6.30
C ALA A 80 0.53 10.68 7.40
N GLN A 81 0.49 10.23 8.65
CA GLN A 81 0.44 11.10 9.83
C GLN A 81 1.85 11.33 10.39
N ASP A 82 2.03 12.41 11.17
CA ASP A 82 3.33 12.77 11.74
C ASP A 82 3.55 12.22 13.16
N ASP A 83 2.55 11.55 13.75
CA ASP A 83 2.60 11.01 15.10
C ASP A 83 2.89 9.50 15.13
N ALA A 84 2.26 8.72 14.26
CA ALA A 84 2.47 7.28 14.12
C ALA A 84 2.24 6.80 12.69
N SER A 85 2.82 5.65 12.33
CA SER A 85 2.57 5.00 11.04
C SER A 85 1.14 4.47 10.94
N GLY A 86 0.52 4.63 9.79
CA GLY A 86 -0.78 4.05 9.50
C GLY A 86 -0.79 2.53 9.61
N TRP A 87 0.34 1.86 9.36
CA TRP A 87 0.48 0.42 9.55
C TRP A 87 0.34 -0.01 11.01
N ASP A 88 0.86 0.78 11.96
CA ASP A 88 0.72 0.53 13.38
C ASP A 88 -0.68 0.89 13.89
N ILE A 89 -1.26 1.98 13.36
CA ILE A 89 -2.60 2.45 13.77
C ILE A 89 -3.71 1.48 13.33
N ASN A 90 -3.61 0.92 12.13
CA ASN A 90 -4.72 0.22 11.47
C ASN A 90 -4.50 -1.29 11.35
N THR A 91 -3.34 -1.80 11.75
CA THR A 91 -3.01 -3.22 11.64
C THR A 91 -2.25 -3.71 12.87
N ALA A 92 -2.07 -5.02 12.98
CA ALA A 92 -1.20 -5.63 13.97
C ALA A 92 0.14 -6.08 13.33
N ALA A 93 0.72 -5.24 12.46
CA ALA A 93 1.90 -5.60 11.68
C ALA A 93 3.11 -5.97 12.53
N PHE A 94 3.31 -5.28 13.68
CA PHE A 94 4.38 -5.62 14.62
C PHE A 94 4.17 -7.00 15.26
N GLU A 95 2.95 -7.35 15.65
CA GLU A 95 2.61 -8.65 16.23
C GLU A 95 2.73 -9.76 15.17
N TRP A 96 2.26 -9.51 13.96
CA TRP A 96 2.33 -10.51 12.88
C TRP A 96 3.76 -10.86 12.50
N TYR A 97 4.70 -9.93 12.60
CA TYR A 97 6.12 -10.15 12.27
C TYR A 97 7.01 -10.39 13.51
N TYR A 98 6.45 -10.34 14.73
CA TYR A 98 7.18 -10.63 15.94
C TYR A 98 7.81 -12.04 15.88
N GLN A 99 9.07 -12.16 16.28
CA GLN A 99 9.86 -13.40 16.24
C GLN A 99 9.96 -14.08 14.86
N SER A 100 9.73 -13.37 13.79
CA SER A 100 9.86 -13.92 12.42
C SER A 100 11.29 -13.87 11.86
N GLY A 101 12.26 -13.36 12.63
CA GLY A 101 13.66 -13.28 12.21
C GLY A 101 13.99 -12.04 11.39
N VAL A 102 13.04 -11.11 11.24
CA VAL A 102 13.24 -9.81 10.59
C VAL A 102 12.93 -8.66 11.54
N SER A 103 13.56 -7.52 11.30
CA SER A 103 13.20 -6.26 11.95
C SER A 103 12.08 -5.55 11.18
N MET A 104 11.21 -4.83 11.88
CA MET A 104 10.17 -4.01 11.27
C MET A 104 10.55 -2.54 11.38
N VAL A 105 10.40 -1.80 10.28
CA VAL A 105 10.78 -0.38 10.15
C VAL A 105 9.61 0.37 9.53
N MET A 106 9.01 1.28 10.30
CA MET A 106 7.89 2.10 9.85
C MET A 106 8.28 3.58 9.97
N PRO A 107 8.80 4.21 8.91
CA PRO A 107 9.03 5.66 8.90
C PRO A 107 7.71 6.39 9.07
N VAL A 108 7.68 7.40 9.95
CA VAL A 108 6.48 8.15 10.28
C VAL A 108 6.49 9.50 9.55
N GLY A 109 5.34 9.91 9.03
CA GLY A 109 5.21 11.12 8.23
C GLY A 109 5.33 10.87 6.73
N GLY A 110 5.61 11.94 5.97
CA GLY A 110 5.71 11.84 4.51
C GLY A 110 4.37 11.94 3.79
N GLN A 111 3.41 12.68 4.36
CA GLN A 111 2.15 12.98 3.69
C GLN A 111 2.41 13.52 2.27
N SER A 112 1.77 12.92 1.26
CA SER A 112 1.90 13.29 -0.15
C SER A 112 3.33 13.23 -0.72
N SER A 113 4.29 12.59 -0.03
CA SER A 113 5.70 12.64 -0.39
C SER A 113 6.09 11.76 -1.58
N PHE A 114 5.29 10.72 -1.88
CA PHE A 114 5.67 9.62 -2.78
C PHE A 114 7.03 9.01 -2.42
N TYR A 115 7.50 9.23 -1.19
CA TYR A 115 8.78 8.79 -0.66
C TYR A 115 9.97 9.04 -1.61
N SER A 116 9.92 10.21 -2.29
CA SER A 116 10.91 10.65 -3.26
C SER A 116 11.63 11.92 -2.80
N ASP A 117 12.70 12.27 -3.49
CA ASP A 117 13.41 13.53 -3.30
C ASP A 117 12.76 14.60 -4.17
N TRP A 118 12.07 15.54 -3.53
CA TRP A 118 11.42 16.62 -4.23
C TRP A 118 12.42 17.63 -4.78
N TYR A 119 12.10 18.22 -5.93
CA TYR A 119 12.89 19.27 -6.54
C TYR A 119 12.98 20.52 -5.66
N GLN A 120 11.86 20.88 -5.04
CA GLN A 120 11.74 22.07 -4.19
C GLN A 120 11.12 21.69 -2.84
N PRO A 121 11.31 22.52 -1.79
CA PRO A 121 10.57 22.35 -0.55
C PRO A 121 9.07 22.29 -0.82
N ALA A 122 8.41 21.33 -0.19
CA ALA A 122 6.97 21.14 -0.29
C ALA A 122 6.25 22.27 0.46
N THR A 123 5.31 22.92 -0.19
CA THR A 123 4.37 23.84 0.44
C THR A 123 3.06 23.11 0.68
N ASN A 124 2.52 23.20 1.88
CA ASN A 124 1.26 22.60 2.28
C ASN A 124 0.46 23.56 3.18
N ASN A 125 -0.71 23.12 3.66
CA ASN A 125 -1.58 23.93 4.53
C ASN A 125 -0.93 24.30 5.88
N ASN A 126 0.13 23.60 6.31
CA ASN A 126 0.81 23.79 7.59
C ASN A 126 2.14 24.55 7.45
N GLY A 127 2.57 24.87 6.22
CA GLY A 127 3.80 25.61 5.97
C GLY A 127 4.69 24.98 4.89
N VAL A 128 6.01 25.10 5.08
CA VAL A 128 7.02 24.63 4.14
C VAL A 128 7.84 23.52 4.80
N ILE A 129 8.03 22.40 4.08
CA ILE A 129 8.78 21.25 4.57
C ILE A 129 9.69 20.70 3.46
N THR A 130 10.91 20.32 3.80
CA THR A 130 11.83 19.67 2.87
C THR A 130 11.55 18.18 2.81
N TYR A 131 11.35 17.65 1.59
CA TYR A 131 11.20 16.22 1.33
C TYR A 131 12.38 15.69 0.53
N LYS A 132 13.19 14.85 1.18
CA LYS A 132 14.30 14.07 0.63
C LYS A 132 14.17 12.62 1.12
N TRP A 133 13.00 12.07 0.88
CA TRP A 133 12.63 10.76 1.43
C TRP A 133 13.41 9.60 0.81
N GLU A 134 13.72 9.66 -0.49
CA GLU A 134 14.55 8.63 -1.10
C GLU A 134 15.95 8.63 -0.48
N THR A 135 16.58 9.80 -0.34
CA THR A 135 17.87 9.95 0.36
C THR A 135 17.79 9.43 1.79
N PHE A 136 16.74 9.79 2.54
CA PHE A 136 16.57 9.30 3.91
C PHE A 136 16.47 7.77 3.96
N LEU A 137 15.59 7.18 3.16
CA LEU A 137 15.29 5.74 3.19
C LEU A 137 16.44 4.86 2.67
N THR A 138 17.33 5.42 1.83
CA THR A 138 18.33 4.61 1.14
C THR A 138 19.76 4.92 1.55
N GLN A 139 19.99 6.03 2.24
CA GLN A 139 21.32 6.43 2.71
C GLN A 139 21.36 6.66 4.22
N GLU A 140 20.51 7.56 4.74
CA GLU A 140 20.60 8.00 6.13
C GLU A 140 20.05 6.93 7.10
N LEU A 141 18.83 6.47 6.88
CA LEU A 141 18.16 5.46 7.71
C LEU A 141 18.89 4.12 7.75
N PRO A 142 19.31 3.49 6.63
CA PRO A 142 20.01 2.22 6.69
C PRO A 142 21.39 2.34 7.34
N ALA A 143 22.12 3.44 7.14
CA ALA A 143 23.39 3.67 7.82
C ALA A 143 23.21 3.79 9.35
N TRP A 144 22.18 4.53 9.77
CA TRP A 144 21.87 4.68 11.20
C TRP A 144 21.43 3.35 11.82
N LEU A 145 20.55 2.59 11.15
CA LEU A 145 20.08 1.29 11.64
C LEU A 145 21.21 0.26 11.71
N ALA A 146 22.13 0.27 10.76
CA ALA A 146 23.31 -0.60 10.80
C ALA A 146 24.19 -0.31 12.01
N ALA A 147 24.47 0.96 12.26
CA ALA A 147 25.32 1.38 13.38
C ALA A 147 24.66 1.17 14.75
N ASN A 148 23.36 1.31 14.87
CA ASN A 148 22.65 1.41 16.15
C ASN A 148 21.74 0.22 16.47
N ARG A 149 21.32 -0.58 15.47
CA ARG A 149 20.36 -1.67 15.64
C ARG A 149 20.78 -2.98 14.98
N GLY A 150 21.93 -3.00 14.30
CA GLY A 150 22.47 -4.21 13.66
C GLY A 150 21.67 -4.67 12.43
N VAL A 151 20.86 -3.78 11.83
CA VAL A 151 20.14 -4.06 10.58
C VAL A 151 21.10 -3.87 9.40
N GLN A 152 21.19 -4.85 8.53
CA GLN A 152 22.02 -4.78 7.34
C GLN A 152 21.50 -3.70 6.38
N PRO A 153 22.39 -2.91 5.75
CA PRO A 153 21.96 -1.90 4.77
C PRO A 153 21.45 -2.51 3.46
N THR A 154 21.67 -3.80 3.24
CA THR A 154 21.29 -4.53 2.02
C THR A 154 20.45 -5.76 2.36
N GLY A 155 19.74 -6.31 1.35
CA GLY A 155 18.97 -7.54 1.51
C GLY A 155 17.69 -7.36 2.33
N ASN A 156 17.05 -6.20 2.24
CA ASN A 156 15.81 -5.85 2.94
C ASN A 156 14.57 -5.96 2.03
N ALA A 157 13.40 -5.81 2.62
CA ALA A 157 12.13 -5.71 1.92
C ALA A 157 11.54 -4.29 2.10
N VAL A 158 10.80 -3.84 1.08
CA VAL A 158 9.98 -2.62 1.17
C VAL A 158 8.56 -2.94 0.71
N VAL A 159 7.57 -2.51 1.50
CA VAL A 159 6.15 -2.69 1.17
C VAL A 159 5.46 -1.34 1.32
N GLY A 160 4.71 -0.96 0.30
CA GLY A 160 3.93 0.27 0.29
C GLY A 160 2.50 0.02 -0.14
N LEU A 161 1.62 0.94 0.24
CA LEU A 161 0.21 0.92 -0.12
C LEU A 161 -0.22 2.24 -0.77
N SER A 162 -1.21 2.20 -1.66
CA SER A 162 -1.75 3.42 -2.26
C SER A 162 -0.62 4.27 -2.90
N MET A 163 -0.41 5.50 -2.45
CA MET A 163 0.69 6.36 -2.86
C MET A 163 2.05 5.66 -2.84
N SER A 164 2.35 4.96 -1.77
CA SER A 164 3.67 4.33 -1.59
C SER A 164 3.80 2.97 -2.27
N GLY A 165 2.73 2.39 -2.81
CA GLY A 165 2.83 1.13 -3.56
C GLY A 165 3.71 1.26 -4.80
N GLY A 166 3.55 2.35 -5.56
CA GLY A 166 4.46 2.69 -6.67
C GLY A 166 5.86 3.05 -6.19
N SER A 167 5.96 3.77 -5.05
CA SER A 167 7.25 4.15 -4.46
C SER A 167 8.08 2.95 -4.01
N ALA A 168 7.46 1.93 -3.43
CA ALA A 168 8.13 0.70 -3.03
C ALA A 168 8.81 0.01 -4.23
N LEU A 169 8.10 -0.10 -5.36
CA LEU A 169 8.68 -0.65 -6.59
C LEU A 169 9.80 0.25 -7.14
N THR A 170 9.61 1.57 -7.12
CA THR A 170 10.61 2.55 -7.58
C THR A 170 11.88 2.47 -6.74
N LEU A 171 11.77 2.39 -5.42
CA LEU A 171 12.91 2.20 -4.54
C LEU A 171 13.68 0.91 -4.87
N ALA A 172 12.98 -0.20 -5.09
CA ALA A 172 13.61 -1.46 -5.48
C ALA A 172 14.25 -1.43 -6.89
N ILE A 173 13.69 -0.64 -7.82
CA ILE A 173 14.27 -0.42 -9.15
C ILE A 173 15.64 0.24 -9.05
N TRP A 174 15.75 1.29 -8.24
CA TRP A 174 16.95 2.13 -8.17
C TRP A 174 17.93 1.70 -7.09
N HIS A 175 17.48 0.93 -6.08
CA HIS A 175 18.28 0.47 -4.96
C HIS A 175 18.20 -1.07 -4.76
N PRO A 176 18.53 -1.88 -5.81
CA PRO A 176 18.29 -3.32 -5.81
C PRO A 176 19.12 -4.09 -4.78
N ALA A 177 20.27 -3.57 -4.36
CA ALA A 177 21.04 -4.20 -3.31
C ALA A 177 20.38 -4.05 -1.93
N GLN A 178 19.71 -2.92 -1.71
CA GLN A 178 18.99 -2.66 -0.46
C GLN A 178 17.66 -3.41 -0.41
N PHE A 179 16.88 -3.37 -1.50
CA PHE A 179 15.53 -3.94 -1.54
C PHE A 179 15.45 -5.11 -2.55
N ILE A 180 15.57 -6.32 -2.02
CA ILE A 180 15.49 -7.56 -2.80
C ILE A 180 14.07 -8.13 -2.88
N PHE A 181 13.14 -7.56 -2.08
CA PHE A 181 11.71 -7.80 -2.12
C PHE A 181 10.96 -6.47 -2.12
N ALA A 182 9.96 -6.33 -2.98
CA ALA A 182 9.11 -5.14 -3.06
C ALA A 182 7.62 -5.52 -3.13
N GLY A 183 6.82 -4.98 -2.20
CA GLY A 183 5.37 -5.15 -2.17
C GLY A 183 4.65 -3.86 -2.56
N SER A 184 3.70 -3.94 -3.49
CA SER A 184 2.79 -2.86 -3.86
C SER A 184 1.36 -3.28 -3.62
N LEU A 185 0.67 -2.57 -2.72
CA LEU A 185 -0.72 -2.83 -2.37
C LEU A 185 -1.57 -1.66 -2.85
N SER A 186 -2.43 -1.91 -3.84
CA SER A 186 -3.28 -0.88 -4.46
C SER A 186 -2.49 0.35 -4.93
N GLY A 187 -1.28 0.15 -5.46
CA GLY A 187 -0.38 1.23 -5.86
C GLY A 187 -0.74 1.88 -7.19
N PHE A 188 -0.40 3.16 -7.38
CA PHE A 188 -0.44 3.82 -8.68
C PHE A 188 0.84 3.47 -9.46
N LEU A 189 0.75 2.52 -10.40
CA LEU A 189 1.93 1.91 -11.02
C LEU A 189 2.34 2.52 -12.38
N ASN A 190 1.58 3.49 -12.88
CA ASN A 190 1.89 4.25 -14.09
C ASN A 190 1.68 5.77 -13.91
N PRO A 191 2.26 6.39 -12.87
CA PRO A 191 1.98 7.78 -12.48
C PRO A 191 2.35 8.81 -13.55
N SER A 192 3.20 8.48 -14.52
CA SER A 192 3.59 9.39 -15.61
C SER A 192 2.65 9.38 -16.81
N GLN A 193 1.62 8.52 -16.82
CA GLN A 193 0.84 8.26 -18.03
C GLN A 193 -0.57 8.85 -17.98
N GLY A 194 -1.06 9.30 -19.14
CA GLY A 194 -2.42 9.77 -19.33
C GLY A 194 -2.80 10.90 -18.35
N LEU A 195 -3.89 10.70 -17.61
CA LEU A 195 -4.39 11.67 -16.64
C LEU A 195 -3.79 11.53 -15.24
N TRP A 196 -2.93 10.52 -14.99
CA TRP A 196 -2.40 10.26 -13.65
C TRP A 196 -1.69 11.45 -13.00
N PRO A 197 -0.84 12.24 -13.69
CA PRO A 197 -0.23 13.41 -13.06
C PRO A 197 -1.25 14.43 -12.55
N THR A 198 -2.35 14.61 -13.28
CA THR A 198 -3.45 15.51 -12.88
C THR A 198 -4.23 14.95 -11.70
N LEU A 199 -4.58 13.66 -11.71
CA LEU A 199 -5.31 13.00 -10.62
C LEU A 199 -4.49 12.98 -9.33
N ILE A 200 -3.20 12.70 -9.43
CA ILE A 200 -2.26 12.77 -8.30
C ILE A 200 -2.22 14.21 -7.75
N GLY A 201 -2.17 15.22 -8.62
CA GLY A 201 -2.19 16.61 -8.19
C GLY A 201 -3.46 17.00 -7.42
N PHE A 202 -4.62 16.54 -7.86
CA PHE A 202 -5.87 16.74 -7.11
C PHE A 202 -5.86 16.02 -5.76
N ALA A 203 -5.40 14.77 -5.71
CA ALA A 203 -5.31 14.00 -4.48
C ALA A 203 -4.34 14.65 -3.46
N MET A 204 -3.17 15.10 -3.91
CA MET A 204 -2.18 15.79 -3.07
C MET A 204 -2.69 17.12 -2.54
N LYS A 205 -3.41 17.89 -3.37
CA LYS A 205 -4.05 19.14 -2.95
C LYS A 205 -5.12 18.90 -1.90
N ASP A 206 -5.96 17.89 -2.10
CA ASP A 206 -7.00 17.50 -1.15
C ASP A 206 -6.42 16.93 0.16
N ALA A 207 -5.34 16.16 0.09
CA ALA A 207 -4.70 15.59 1.26
C ALA A 207 -4.10 16.63 2.22
N GLY A 208 -3.57 17.75 1.70
CA GLY A 208 -2.93 18.75 2.56
C GLY A 208 -2.45 20.01 1.84
N GLY A 209 -2.96 20.29 0.64
CA GLY A 209 -2.59 21.50 -0.11
C GLY A 209 -1.27 21.37 -0.88
N PHE A 210 -0.73 20.17 -1.03
CA PHE A 210 0.55 19.94 -1.72
C PHE A 210 0.46 20.17 -3.23
N ASN A 211 1.59 20.56 -3.83
CA ASN A 211 1.71 20.81 -5.26
C ASN A 211 2.71 19.83 -5.91
N PRO A 212 2.27 18.96 -6.83
CA PRO A 212 3.14 17.99 -7.48
C PRO A 212 4.24 18.62 -8.34
N THR A 213 4.10 19.88 -8.78
CA THR A 213 5.18 20.56 -9.53
C THR A 213 6.40 20.84 -8.66
N GLN A 214 6.25 20.95 -7.35
CA GLN A 214 7.37 21.05 -6.42
C GLN A 214 8.04 19.68 -6.21
N MET A 215 7.28 18.60 -6.41
CA MET A 215 7.78 17.23 -6.30
C MET A 215 8.62 16.84 -7.52
N TRP A 216 8.00 16.76 -8.68
CA TRP A 216 8.59 16.20 -9.90
C TRP A 216 8.46 17.12 -11.12
N GLY A 217 8.23 18.42 -10.94
CA GLY A 217 8.02 19.34 -12.03
C GLY A 217 6.65 19.20 -12.71
N ILE A 218 6.51 19.78 -13.89
CA ILE A 218 5.29 19.65 -14.71
C ILE A 218 5.13 18.21 -15.23
N ALA A 219 3.93 17.83 -15.68
CA ALA A 219 3.61 16.45 -16.08
C ALA A 219 4.53 15.85 -17.18
N SER A 220 5.18 16.69 -17.99
CA SER A 220 6.14 16.27 -19.01
C SER A 220 7.57 16.15 -18.50
N ASP A 221 7.86 16.51 -17.24
CA ASP A 221 9.19 16.44 -16.67
C ASP A 221 9.66 14.97 -16.58
N PRO A 222 10.95 14.68 -16.88
CA PRO A 222 11.51 13.34 -16.81
C PRO A 222 11.39 12.67 -15.44
N ALA A 223 11.28 13.43 -14.34
CA ALA A 223 11.12 12.86 -13.01
C ALA A 223 9.85 12.02 -12.86
N TRP A 224 8.77 12.36 -13.56
CA TRP A 224 7.57 11.53 -13.58
C TRP A 224 7.87 10.12 -14.12
N LYS A 225 8.62 10.04 -15.23
CA LYS A 225 9.03 8.76 -15.83
C LYS A 225 10.04 8.01 -14.97
N ARG A 226 10.96 8.73 -14.32
CA ARG A 226 11.91 8.11 -13.40
C ARG A 226 11.18 7.41 -12.24
N ASN A 227 10.11 8.00 -11.74
CA ASN A 227 9.32 7.48 -10.61
C ASN A 227 8.11 6.64 -11.06
N ASP A 228 8.11 6.16 -12.29
CA ASP A 228 7.06 5.30 -12.86
C ASP A 228 7.56 3.86 -12.95
N PRO A 229 7.09 2.93 -12.12
CA PRO A 229 7.55 1.54 -12.13
C PRO A 229 7.18 0.80 -13.42
N THR A 230 6.11 1.20 -14.12
CA THR A 230 5.74 0.60 -15.42
C THR A 230 6.72 0.99 -16.50
N VAL A 231 7.16 2.25 -16.53
CA VAL A 231 8.20 2.73 -17.47
C VAL A 231 9.54 2.02 -17.21
N ASN A 232 9.89 1.81 -15.94
CA ASN A 232 11.18 1.25 -15.53
C ASN A 232 11.13 -0.27 -15.24
N VAL A 233 10.08 -0.95 -15.68
CA VAL A 233 9.86 -2.37 -15.37
C VAL A 233 10.99 -3.29 -15.83
N ARG A 234 11.64 -2.97 -16.95
CA ARG A 234 12.79 -3.75 -17.46
C ARG A 234 13.96 -3.76 -16.47
N GLN A 235 14.21 -2.63 -15.81
CA GLN A 235 15.24 -2.55 -14.77
C GLN A 235 14.85 -3.41 -13.55
N LEU A 236 13.59 -3.38 -13.13
CA LEU A 236 13.09 -4.22 -12.04
C LEU A 236 13.26 -5.72 -12.35
N VAL A 237 12.94 -6.12 -13.58
CA VAL A 237 13.12 -7.50 -14.06
C VAL A 237 14.61 -7.88 -14.10
N ALA A 238 15.48 -6.99 -14.60
CA ALA A 238 16.93 -7.21 -14.65
C ALA A 238 17.54 -7.35 -13.23
N ASN A 239 17.04 -6.60 -12.27
CA ASN A 239 17.45 -6.70 -10.86
C ASN A 239 17.03 -8.03 -10.22
N ASN A 240 16.10 -8.77 -10.83
CA ASN A 240 15.50 -10.00 -10.28
C ASN A 240 14.89 -9.82 -8.88
N THR A 241 14.44 -8.60 -8.56
CA THR A 241 13.73 -8.31 -7.30
C THR A 241 12.48 -9.17 -7.22
N ALA A 242 12.24 -9.80 -6.06
CA ALA A 242 10.97 -10.49 -5.80
C ALA A 242 9.85 -9.45 -5.60
N VAL A 243 8.73 -9.62 -6.28
CA VAL A 243 7.66 -8.63 -6.31
C VAL A 243 6.34 -9.24 -5.85
N TRP A 244 5.60 -8.49 -5.05
CA TRP A 244 4.21 -8.79 -4.68
C TRP A 244 3.33 -7.61 -5.06
N VAL A 245 2.35 -7.82 -5.93
CA VAL A 245 1.40 -6.79 -6.34
C VAL A 245 -0.01 -7.25 -6.03
N TYR A 246 -0.72 -6.44 -5.27
CA TYR A 246 -2.14 -6.61 -4.97
C TYR A 246 -2.92 -5.37 -5.39
N CYS A 247 -4.11 -5.59 -5.94
CA CYS A 247 -5.14 -4.57 -6.10
C CYS A 247 -6.50 -5.25 -6.20
N GLY A 248 -7.46 -4.83 -5.39
CA GLY A 248 -8.86 -5.25 -5.50
C GLY A 248 -9.52 -4.64 -6.73
N ASN A 249 -10.81 -4.88 -6.89
CA ASN A 249 -11.61 -4.34 -8.00
C ASN A 249 -12.63 -3.28 -7.59
N GLY A 250 -12.63 -2.86 -6.31
CA GLY A 250 -13.58 -1.91 -5.76
C GLY A 250 -14.87 -2.55 -5.21
N THR A 251 -15.04 -3.87 -5.32
CA THR A 251 -16.19 -4.56 -4.72
C THR A 251 -15.93 -4.80 -3.23
N PRO A 252 -16.83 -4.36 -2.33
CA PRO A 252 -16.65 -4.57 -0.89
C PRO A 252 -16.78 -6.05 -0.51
N SER A 253 -16.15 -6.40 0.62
CA SER A 253 -16.34 -7.69 1.31
C SER A 253 -16.48 -7.49 2.82
N ASP A 254 -16.40 -8.57 3.59
CA ASP A 254 -16.42 -8.57 5.05
C ASP A 254 -15.17 -7.93 5.70
N LEU A 255 -14.13 -7.65 4.93
CA LEU A 255 -12.96 -6.90 5.37
C LEU A 255 -13.19 -5.38 5.43
N ASP A 256 -14.26 -4.90 4.82
CA ASP A 256 -14.64 -3.48 4.93
C ASP A 256 -15.33 -3.24 6.26
N THR A 257 -14.82 -2.27 7.03
CA THR A 257 -15.44 -1.90 8.30
C THR A 257 -16.78 -1.23 8.04
N PRO A 258 -17.89 -1.71 8.61
CA PRO A 258 -19.16 -1.02 8.55
C PRO A 258 -19.03 0.39 9.16
N GLY A 259 -19.42 1.43 8.42
CA GLY A 259 -19.27 2.80 8.90
C GLY A 259 -19.77 3.83 7.90
N ASP A 260 -18.99 4.88 7.72
CA ASP A 260 -19.32 5.98 6.83
C ASP A 260 -19.38 5.51 5.36
N LEU A 261 -20.59 5.55 4.78
CA LEU A 261 -20.83 5.20 3.38
C LEU A 261 -20.01 6.07 2.40
N GLY A 262 -19.74 7.32 2.75
CA GLY A 262 -18.91 8.21 1.92
C GLY A 262 -17.47 7.72 1.84
N ILE A 263 -16.91 7.24 2.94
CA ILE A 263 -15.58 6.63 2.98
C ILE A 263 -15.56 5.35 2.14
N LEU A 264 -16.56 4.49 2.30
CA LEU A 264 -16.68 3.24 1.55
C LEU A 264 -16.77 3.49 0.04
N TYR A 265 -17.63 4.40 -0.43
CA TYR A 265 -17.73 4.75 -1.85
C TYR A 265 -16.43 5.34 -2.40
N SER A 266 -15.71 6.14 -1.61
CA SER A 266 -14.41 6.67 -2.00
C SER A 266 -13.37 5.55 -2.16
N ALA A 267 -13.37 4.58 -1.24
CA ALA A 267 -12.47 3.43 -1.29
C ALA A 267 -12.78 2.50 -2.48
N GLN A 268 -14.05 2.26 -2.79
CA GLN A 268 -14.48 1.52 -3.98
C GLN A 268 -14.02 2.20 -5.27
N PHE A 269 -14.25 3.51 -5.38
CA PHE A 269 -13.87 4.29 -6.55
C PHE A 269 -12.37 4.30 -6.78
N LEU A 270 -11.57 4.54 -5.73
CA LEU A 270 -10.11 4.57 -5.82
C LEU A 270 -9.55 3.22 -6.25
N GLU A 271 -10.03 2.12 -5.67
CA GLU A 271 -9.56 0.79 -6.03
C GLU A 271 -9.92 0.42 -7.46
N ASN A 272 -11.16 0.70 -7.88
CA ASN A 272 -11.60 0.50 -9.26
C ASN A 272 -10.78 1.31 -10.27
N LEU A 273 -10.39 2.54 -9.91
CA LEU A 273 -9.51 3.37 -10.73
C LEU A 273 -8.10 2.77 -10.82
N THR A 274 -7.59 2.25 -9.70
CA THR A 274 -6.20 1.82 -9.55
C THR A 274 -5.92 0.47 -10.20
N ILE A 275 -6.90 -0.45 -10.24
CA ILE A 275 -6.72 -1.81 -10.76
C ILE A 275 -6.22 -1.85 -12.21
N SER A 276 -6.62 -0.89 -13.06
CA SER A 276 -6.16 -0.83 -14.44
C SER A 276 -4.64 -0.64 -14.53
N SER A 277 -4.06 0.26 -13.72
CA SER A 277 -2.62 0.51 -13.70
C SER A 277 -1.82 -0.71 -13.21
N ASN A 278 -2.39 -1.49 -12.29
CA ASN A 278 -1.77 -2.71 -11.78
C ASN A 278 -1.79 -3.84 -12.81
N ARG A 279 -2.88 -3.98 -13.57
CA ARG A 279 -2.97 -4.93 -14.69
C ARG A 279 -2.05 -4.56 -15.84
N ASP A 280 -1.93 -3.28 -16.15
CA ASP A 280 -0.99 -2.79 -17.16
C ASP A 280 0.45 -3.08 -16.73
N PHE A 281 0.80 -2.83 -15.47
CA PHE A 281 2.10 -3.19 -14.93
C PHE A 281 2.37 -4.70 -15.04
N GLN A 282 1.44 -5.57 -14.64
CA GLN A 282 1.56 -7.02 -14.81
C GLN A 282 1.89 -7.41 -16.24
N LYS A 283 1.12 -6.87 -17.20
CA LYS A 283 1.31 -7.15 -18.62
C LYS A 283 2.72 -6.75 -19.09
N VAL A 284 3.17 -5.53 -18.76
CA VAL A 284 4.49 -5.05 -19.16
C VAL A 284 5.61 -5.81 -18.46
N TYR A 285 5.44 -6.18 -17.19
CA TYR A 285 6.37 -7.02 -16.43
C TYR A 285 6.56 -8.38 -17.10
N GLN A 286 5.47 -9.05 -17.47
CA GLN A 286 5.51 -10.34 -18.17
C GLN A 286 6.14 -10.22 -19.56
N GLN A 287 5.82 -9.16 -20.31
CA GLN A 287 6.42 -8.87 -21.63
C GLN A 287 7.91 -8.59 -21.53
N ALA A 288 8.38 -8.03 -20.41
CA ALA A 288 9.81 -7.83 -20.15
C ALA A 288 10.53 -9.13 -19.74
N GLY A 289 9.83 -10.24 -19.66
CA GLY A 289 10.38 -11.54 -19.25
C GLY A 289 10.43 -11.77 -17.74
N GLY A 290 9.74 -10.92 -16.95
CA GLY A 290 9.69 -11.06 -15.51
C GLY A 290 8.98 -12.33 -15.05
N ARG A 291 9.55 -13.02 -14.07
CA ARG A 291 9.01 -14.29 -13.52
C ARG A 291 9.05 -14.37 -12.00
N ASN A 292 9.66 -13.39 -11.34
CA ASN A 292 9.82 -13.35 -9.89
C ASN A 292 8.79 -12.41 -9.26
N ALA A 293 7.50 -12.64 -9.57
CA ALA A 293 6.41 -11.81 -9.06
C ALA A 293 5.15 -12.62 -8.78
N VAL A 294 4.46 -12.24 -7.71
CA VAL A 294 3.08 -12.64 -7.40
C VAL A 294 2.16 -11.47 -7.74
N PHE A 295 1.12 -11.74 -8.54
CA PHE A 295 0.07 -10.78 -8.85
C PHE A 295 -1.25 -11.33 -8.29
N ASN A 296 -1.84 -10.59 -7.34
CA ASN A 296 -3.09 -10.97 -6.69
C ASN A 296 -4.16 -9.91 -7.00
N PHE A 297 -5.08 -10.23 -7.89
CA PHE A 297 -6.19 -9.39 -8.31
C PHE A 297 -7.52 -10.13 -8.10
N PRO A 298 -8.03 -10.17 -6.86
CA PRO A 298 -9.27 -10.88 -6.53
C PRO A 298 -10.48 -10.20 -7.17
N THR A 299 -11.64 -10.85 -7.05
CA THR A 299 -12.93 -10.35 -7.55
C THR A 299 -13.64 -9.41 -6.58
N ASP A 300 -12.99 -9.03 -5.49
CA ASP A 300 -13.42 -8.09 -4.47
C ASP A 300 -12.23 -7.24 -3.99
N GLY A 301 -12.46 -6.44 -2.97
CA GLY A 301 -11.43 -5.60 -2.34
C GLY A 301 -11.59 -4.14 -2.69
N THR A 302 -11.61 -3.32 -1.63
CA THR A 302 -11.63 -1.86 -1.71
C THR A 302 -10.29 -1.26 -1.30
N HIS A 303 -10.14 0.05 -1.44
CA HIS A 303 -8.93 0.80 -1.08
C HIS A 303 -8.85 1.01 0.44
N SER A 304 -8.65 -0.07 1.21
CA SER A 304 -8.74 -0.02 2.66
C SER A 304 -7.77 -0.94 3.40
N TRP A 305 -7.55 -0.64 4.68
CA TRP A 305 -6.55 -1.27 5.54
C TRP A 305 -6.80 -2.77 5.79
N GLY A 306 -8.05 -3.22 5.80
CA GLY A 306 -8.38 -4.63 6.00
C GLY A 306 -7.70 -5.52 4.96
N TYR A 307 -7.78 -5.13 3.70
CA TYR A 307 -7.15 -5.87 2.60
C TYR A 307 -5.63 -5.76 2.62
N TRP A 308 -5.08 -4.56 2.88
CA TRP A 308 -3.62 -4.38 2.94
C TRP A 308 -3.00 -5.18 4.08
N GLY A 309 -3.65 -5.22 5.25
CA GLY A 309 -3.23 -6.06 6.37
C GLY A 309 -3.28 -7.55 6.04
N GLN A 310 -4.32 -8.01 5.35
CA GLN A 310 -4.43 -9.38 4.88
C GLN A 310 -3.29 -9.72 3.89
N GLN A 311 -2.97 -8.81 2.97
CA GLN A 311 -1.88 -9.01 2.01
C GLN A 311 -0.51 -9.02 2.68
N LEU A 312 -0.28 -8.18 3.70
CA LEU A 312 0.97 -8.20 4.46
C LEU A 312 1.20 -9.54 5.15
N GLN A 313 0.14 -10.19 5.64
CA GLN A 313 0.21 -11.55 6.19
C GLN A 313 0.39 -12.61 5.10
N ALA A 314 -0.32 -12.49 3.98
CA ALA A 314 -0.25 -13.44 2.88
C ALA A 314 1.15 -13.50 2.23
N MET A 315 1.80 -12.35 2.05
CA MET A 315 3.15 -12.30 1.46
C MET A 315 4.26 -12.75 2.43
N LYS A 316 4.00 -12.81 3.74
CA LYS A 316 5.01 -13.08 4.76
C LYS A 316 5.87 -14.31 4.47
N PRO A 317 5.32 -15.49 4.11
CA PRO A 317 6.15 -16.66 3.82
C PRO A 317 7.15 -16.45 2.68
N ASP A 318 6.71 -15.83 1.60
CA ASP A 318 7.57 -15.52 0.45
C ASP A 318 8.61 -14.46 0.79
N LEU A 319 8.20 -13.41 1.51
CA LEU A 319 9.08 -12.34 1.97
C LEU A 319 10.20 -12.91 2.86
N LEU A 320 9.87 -13.71 3.87
CA LEU A 320 10.85 -14.32 4.76
C LEU A 320 11.79 -15.28 4.01
N ARG A 321 11.28 -16.07 3.08
CA ARG A 321 12.07 -16.94 2.21
C ARG A 321 13.08 -16.14 1.38
N VAL A 322 12.65 -15.02 0.78
CA VAL A 322 13.51 -14.13 -0.02
C VAL A 322 14.59 -13.48 0.83
N LEU A 323 14.26 -13.06 2.06
CA LEU A 323 15.23 -12.50 3.01
C LEU A 323 16.15 -13.57 3.66
N GLY A 324 15.94 -14.85 3.34
CA GLY A 324 16.77 -15.96 3.85
C GLY A 324 16.56 -16.25 5.35
N VAL A 325 15.45 -15.82 5.94
CA VAL A 325 15.16 -15.99 7.38
C VAL A 325 13.99 -16.95 7.66
N GLY A 326 13.24 -17.35 6.63
CA GLY A 326 12.24 -18.40 6.75
C GLY A 326 12.88 -19.77 6.95
N ALA A 327 12.28 -20.66 7.77
CA ALA A 327 12.68 -22.04 7.80
C ALA A 327 12.64 -22.61 6.37
N PRO A 328 13.59 -23.48 5.98
CA PRO A 328 13.51 -24.16 4.70
C PRO A 328 12.13 -24.82 4.58
N VAL A 329 11.38 -24.50 3.55
CA VAL A 329 10.15 -25.26 3.24
C VAL A 329 10.60 -26.68 3.03
N PRO A 330 10.15 -27.67 3.84
CA PRO A 330 10.50 -29.07 3.57
C PRO A 330 10.11 -29.36 2.12
N PRO A 331 10.94 -30.08 1.37
CA PRO A 331 10.60 -30.46 0.02
C PRO A 331 9.19 -31.08 0.03
N PRO A 332 8.34 -30.75 -0.96
CA PRO A 332 7.00 -31.33 -1.01
C PRO A 332 7.10 -32.81 -0.81
N ALA A 333 6.29 -33.33 0.13
CA ALA A 333 6.25 -34.78 0.38
C ALA A 333 6.12 -35.48 -0.97
N PRO A 334 6.92 -36.55 -1.22
CA PRO A 334 6.80 -37.29 -2.47
C PRO A 334 5.31 -37.64 -2.66
N ALA A 335 4.80 -37.38 -3.85
CA ALA A 335 3.42 -37.67 -4.18
C ALA A 335 3.15 -39.14 -3.74
N PRO A 336 2.03 -39.43 -3.05
CA PRO A 336 1.69 -40.75 -2.66
C PRO A 336 1.78 -41.63 -3.91
N ALA A 337 2.50 -42.77 -3.79
CA ALA A 337 2.65 -43.72 -4.88
C ALA A 337 1.24 -43.99 -5.45
N PRO A 338 1.08 -44.05 -6.78
CA PRO A 338 -0.23 -44.32 -7.37
C PRO A 338 -0.76 -45.64 -6.78
N VAL A 339 -1.93 -45.53 -6.14
CA VAL A 339 -2.65 -46.69 -5.62
C VAL A 339 -2.87 -47.61 -6.84
N PRO A 340 -2.44 -48.90 -6.81
CA PRO A 340 -2.69 -49.81 -7.91
C PRO A 340 -4.20 -49.82 -8.18
N ALA A 341 -4.60 -49.55 -9.42
CA ALA A 341 -5.97 -49.62 -9.82
C ALA A 341 -6.51 -51.03 -9.49
N PRO A 342 -7.71 -51.14 -8.90
CA PRO A 342 -8.35 -52.43 -8.68
C PRO A 342 -8.46 -53.15 -10.02
N ALA A 343 -8.01 -54.43 -10.05
CA ALA A 343 -8.10 -55.26 -11.24
C ALA A 343 -9.54 -55.32 -11.71
N VAL A 344 -9.81 -54.72 -12.87
CA VAL A 344 -11.11 -54.78 -13.50
C VAL A 344 -11.32 -56.17 -14.02
N ALA A 345 -12.28 -56.94 -13.44
CA ALA A 345 -12.70 -58.23 -13.98
C ALA A 345 -13.25 -58.03 -15.40
N PRO A 346 -13.02 -58.96 -16.34
CA PRO A 346 -13.51 -58.81 -17.70
C PRO A 346 -15.04 -58.80 -17.72
N VAL A 347 -15.62 -57.70 -18.13
CA VAL A 347 -17.07 -57.55 -18.37
C VAL A 347 -17.35 -58.16 -19.74
N ALA A 348 -18.18 -59.18 -19.77
CA ALA A 348 -18.68 -59.77 -21.00
C ALA A 348 -19.43 -58.74 -21.84
N LEU A 349 -19.07 -58.62 -23.12
CA LEU A 349 -19.71 -57.72 -24.07
C LEU A 349 -21.19 -58.16 -24.34
N PRO A 350 -22.16 -57.30 -24.22
CA PRO A 350 -23.51 -57.60 -24.70
C PRO A 350 -23.58 -57.56 -26.24
N ALA A 351 -24.39 -58.40 -26.80
CA ALA A 351 -24.66 -58.53 -28.24
C ALA A 351 -25.23 -57.23 -28.86
N PRO A 352 -24.95 -56.90 -30.14
CA PRO A 352 -25.37 -55.67 -30.76
C PRO A 352 -26.88 -55.63 -30.94
N ALA A 353 -27.49 -54.50 -30.56
CA ALA A 353 -28.88 -54.15 -30.77
C ALA A 353 -29.13 -53.59 -32.21
N PRO A 354 -30.33 -53.74 -32.79
CA PRO A 354 -30.58 -53.36 -34.18
C PRO A 354 -30.60 -51.83 -34.39
N VAL A 355 -30.08 -51.44 -35.55
CA VAL A 355 -29.95 -50.07 -36.03
C VAL A 355 -31.35 -49.48 -36.27
N ALA A 356 -31.69 -48.41 -35.53
CA ALA A 356 -32.89 -47.60 -35.82
C ALA A 356 -32.52 -46.44 -36.76
N ALA A 357 -33.42 -46.12 -37.68
CA ALA A 357 -33.27 -45.21 -38.79
C ALA A 357 -33.04 -43.75 -38.35
N ALA A 358 -32.22 -43.05 -39.12
CA ALA A 358 -31.88 -41.64 -38.96
C ALA A 358 -33.07 -40.71 -39.07
N VAL A 359 -33.21 -39.78 -38.13
CA VAL A 359 -34.11 -38.62 -38.19
C VAL A 359 -33.27 -37.41 -38.65
N PRO A 360 -33.74 -36.57 -39.58
CA PRO A 360 -32.96 -35.45 -40.10
C PRO A 360 -32.80 -34.33 -39.08
N ALA A 361 -31.62 -33.74 -39.06
CA ALA A 361 -31.21 -32.65 -38.17
C ALA A 361 -32.00 -31.35 -38.43
N ALA A 362 -32.51 -30.76 -37.37
CA ALA A 362 -33.10 -29.44 -37.39
C ALA A 362 -32.00 -28.35 -37.46
N VAL A 363 -32.25 -27.36 -38.33
CA VAL A 363 -31.41 -26.18 -38.55
C VAL A 363 -31.43 -25.29 -37.27
N PRO A 364 -30.33 -24.83 -36.72
CA PRO A 364 -30.36 -23.92 -35.60
C PRO A 364 -30.79 -22.51 -36.03
N ALA A 365 -31.74 -21.95 -35.26
CA ALA A 365 -32.21 -20.59 -35.43
C ALA A 365 -31.13 -19.56 -35.13
N ALA A 366 -31.08 -18.49 -35.91
CA ALA A 366 -30.17 -17.38 -35.82
C ALA A 366 -30.30 -16.65 -34.47
N VAL A 367 -29.17 -16.39 -33.83
CA VAL A 367 -29.07 -15.54 -32.63
C VAL A 367 -29.22 -14.07 -33.07
N PRO A 368 -30.09 -13.28 -32.44
CA PRO A 368 -30.19 -11.86 -32.75
C PRO A 368 -28.94 -11.09 -32.24
N ALA A 369 -28.46 -10.18 -33.09
CA ALA A 369 -27.32 -9.30 -32.79
C ALA A 369 -27.61 -8.42 -31.57
N ALA A 370 -26.65 -8.35 -30.66
CA ALA A 370 -26.68 -7.46 -29.52
C ALA A 370 -26.68 -5.99 -29.97
N VAL A 371 -27.61 -5.22 -29.46
CA VAL A 371 -27.68 -3.76 -29.61
C VAL A 371 -26.53 -3.13 -28.80
N PRO A 372 -25.75 -2.19 -29.37
CA PRO A 372 -24.71 -1.52 -28.62
C PRO A 372 -25.33 -0.61 -27.55
N ALA A 373 -24.86 -0.73 -26.32
CA ALA A 373 -25.23 0.13 -25.22
C ALA A 373 -24.89 1.60 -25.51
N ALA A 374 -25.86 2.47 -25.34
CA ALA A 374 -25.72 3.91 -25.50
C ALA A 374 -24.69 4.47 -24.50
N VAL A 375 -23.76 5.25 -25.01
CA VAL A 375 -22.81 6.07 -24.23
C VAL A 375 -23.63 7.11 -23.46
N PRO A 376 -23.47 7.27 -22.13
CA PRO A 376 -24.14 8.35 -21.41
C PRO A 376 -23.61 9.70 -21.87
N ALA A 377 -24.56 10.63 -22.13
CA ALA A 377 -24.29 11.97 -22.57
C ALA A 377 -23.37 12.71 -21.59
N ALA A 378 -22.43 13.46 -22.15
CA ALA A 378 -21.51 14.35 -21.42
C ALA A 378 -22.30 15.34 -20.57
N LEU A 379 -21.87 15.52 -19.31
CA LEU A 379 -22.31 16.59 -18.43
C LEU A 379 -22.03 17.97 -19.09
N PRO A 380 -22.94 18.94 -18.98
CA PRO A 380 -22.72 20.25 -19.56
C PRO A 380 -21.53 20.95 -18.89
N ALA A 381 -20.68 21.56 -19.72
CA ALA A 381 -19.54 22.34 -19.29
C ALA A 381 -20.02 23.51 -18.39
N ALA A 382 -19.42 23.62 -17.20
CA ALA A 382 -19.62 24.79 -16.34
C ALA A 382 -19.09 26.04 -17.05
N ALA A 383 -19.90 27.09 -17.08
CA ALA A 383 -19.53 28.40 -17.63
C ALA A 383 -18.27 28.96 -16.94
N PRO A 384 -17.36 29.62 -17.65
CA PRO A 384 -16.18 30.20 -17.03
C PRO A 384 -16.56 31.29 -16.07
N ALA A 385 -16.04 31.25 -14.84
CA ALA A 385 -16.16 32.29 -13.85
C ALA A 385 -15.51 33.59 -14.39
N ALA A 386 -16.22 34.71 -14.27
CA ALA A 386 -15.77 36.04 -14.67
C ALA A 386 -14.45 36.39 -13.95
N VAL A 387 -13.45 36.78 -14.71
CA VAL A 387 -12.18 37.31 -14.21
C VAL A 387 -12.45 38.67 -13.57
N PRO A 388 -12.08 38.92 -12.29
CA PRO A 388 -12.19 40.22 -11.70
C PRO A 388 -11.23 41.23 -12.38
N ALA A 389 -11.69 42.42 -12.64
CA ALA A 389 -10.92 43.51 -13.23
C ALA A 389 -9.71 43.90 -12.36
N PRO A 390 -8.60 44.34 -12.96
CA PRO A 390 -7.42 44.74 -12.21
C PRO A 390 -7.71 46.00 -11.37
N VAL A 391 -7.33 45.91 -10.09
CA VAL A 391 -7.40 47.05 -9.14
C VAL A 391 -6.28 48.03 -9.51
N ALA A 392 -6.65 49.29 -9.69
CA ALA A 392 -5.70 50.38 -9.97
C ALA A 392 -4.75 50.59 -8.78
N PRO A 393 -3.47 50.90 -9.01
CA PRO A 393 -2.51 51.17 -7.93
C PRO A 393 -2.87 52.47 -7.18
N ALA A 394 -2.76 52.44 -5.85
CA ALA A 394 -2.92 53.57 -4.99
C ALA A 394 -1.84 54.64 -5.21
N PRO A 395 -2.13 55.95 -5.09
CA PRO A 395 -1.14 56.99 -5.32
C PRO A 395 -0.05 57.00 -4.24
N ALA A 396 1.20 57.18 -4.65
CA ALA A 396 2.36 57.28 -3.78
C ALA A 396 2.26 58.46 -2.81
N ALA A 397 2.44 58.23 -1.54
CA ALA A 397 2.55 59.26 -0.52
C ALA A 397 3.93 59.94 -0.64
N THR A 398 3.92 61.21 -1.02
CA THR A 398 5.09 62.09 -0.95
C THR A 398 5.31 62.54 0.49
N GLY A 399 6.21 61.82 1.20
CA GLY A 399 6.71 62.25 2.49
C GLY A 399 7.82 63.29 2.36
N GLY A 400 7.50 64.52 2.66
CA GLY A 400 8.50 65.59 2.73
C GLY A 400 9.40 65.45 3.96
N LEU A 401 10.71 65.52 3.72
CA LEU A 401 11.76 65.53 4.73
C LEU A 401 11.81 66.91 5.39
N VAL A 402 11.45 67.02 6.66
CA VAL A 402 11.66 68.27 7.46
C VAL A 402 12.98 68.06 8.26
N LEU A 403 13.97 68.88 7.89
CA LEU A 403 15.20 69.06 8.67
C LEU A 403 14.95 69.94 9.87
N ALA A 404 15.21 69.48 11.09
CA ALA A 404 15.23 70.28 12.29
C ALA A 404 16.60 70.93 12.47
N PRO A 405 16.69 72.20 12.96
CA PRO A 405 17.95 72.87 13.19
C PRO A 405 18.55 72.47 14.53
N THR A 406 19.88 72.40 14.52
CA THR A 406 20.73 72.22 15.69
C THR A 406 20.70 73.48 16.56
N GLY A 407 20.60 73.30 17.85
CA GLY A 407 20.83 74.21 18.92
C GLY A 407 21.25 73.43 20.16
#